data_dadb2c910d48eea020aef54c49eac15d
#
_entry.id   dadb2c910d48eea020aef54c49eac15d
#
_cell.length_a   1.000
_cell.length_b   1.000
_cell.length_c   1.000
_cell.angle_alpha   90.00
_cell.angle_beta   90.00
_cell.angle_gamma   90.00
#
_symmetry.space_group_name_H-M   'P 1'
#
loop_
_entity.id
_entity.type
_entity.pdbx_description
1 polymer ?
#
loop_
_entity_poly.entity_id
_entity_poly.type
_entity_poly.pdbx_seq_one_letter_code
_entity_poly.pdbx_strand_id
1 'polypeptide(L)'
;MSYASDRAEIEDLMARYLFAMDYHDADAYAECFTEDGELDWAMGVAKGREAIRAEAQAFKAKTGELFKDSGGNPAKLRHAVNQKVIRIEGDRAWNTGFWWEMTNGSPDGSIALPSFGIYEDELARVDGRWLFTCRKICNEFLPGRESGPVNPVLAMDRQ
;
A
#
# COMPACT_ATOMS: atom_id res chain seq x y z
N MET A 1 5.41 24.78 -1.85
CA MET A 1 5.22 24.33 -0.45
C MET A 1 6.57 23.92 0.15
N SER A 2 6.69 23.76 1.45
CA SER A 2 7.97 23.32 2.06
C SER A 2 8.07 21.80 2.05
N TYR A 3 9.28 21.26 2.09
CA TYR A 3 9.50 19.82 2.24
C TYR A 3 8.70 19.21 3.41
N ALA A 4 8.60 19.92 4.52
CA ALA A 4 7.86 19.43 5.69
C ALA A 4 6.34 19.35 5.43
N SER A 5 5.77 20.32 4.71
CA SER A 5 4.36 20.30 4.31
C SER A 5 4.08 19.16 3.33
N ASP A 6 4.91 19.04 2.29
CA ASP A 6 4.76 17.99 1.29
C ASP A 6 4.92 16.59 1.88
N ARG A 7 5.91 16.43 2.78
CA ARG A 7 6.10 15.18 3.51
C ARG A 7 4.86 14.81 4.34
N ALA A 8 4.28 15.77 5.06
CA ALA A 8 3.08 15.52 5.87
C ALA A 8 1.89 15.09 4.99
N GLU A 9 1.70 15.75 3.84
CA GLU A 9 0.64 15.38 2.89
C GLU A 9 0.83 13.98 2.30
N ILE A 10 2.08 13.61 1.97
CA ILE A 10 2.40 12.26 1.48
C ILE A 10 2.17 11.21 2.57
N GLU A 11 2.55 11.50 3.81
CA GLU A 11 2.29 10.59 4.94
C GLU A 11 0.78 10.44 5.22
N ASP A 12 0.00 11.51 5.08
CA ASP A 12 -1.47 11.45 5.18
C ASP A 12 -2.09 10.63 4.03
N LEU A 13 -1.58 10.78 2.79
CA LEU A 13 -1.99 9.94 1.67
C LEU A 13 -1.75 8.45 1.94
N MET A 14 -0.58 8.10 2.47
CA MET A 14 -0.27 6.71 2.84
C MET A 14 -1.24 6.17 3.89
N ALA A 15 -1.57 6.99 4.90
CA ALA A 15 -2.54 6.61 5.92
C ALA A 15 -3.95 6.42 5.32
N ARG A 16 -4.41 7.33 4.47
CA ARG A 16 -5.70 7.22 3.75
C ARG A 16 -5.79 5.95 2.92
N TYR A 17 -4.73 5.63 2.18
CA TYR A 17 -4.64 4.39 1.41
C TYR A 17 -4.84 3.15 2.31
N LEU A 18 -4.15 3.07 3.46
CA LEU A 18 -4.27 1.93 4.37
C LEU A 18 -5.66 1.87 5.02
N PHE A 19 -6.22 3.01 5.43
CA PHE A 19 -7.58 3.04 5.96
C PHE A 19 -8.60 2.59 4.92
N ALA A 20 -8.50 3.05 3.67
CA ALA A 20 -9.38 2.64 2.60
C ALA A 20 -9.31 1.13 2.34
N MET A 21 -8.11 0.56 2.33
CA MET A 21 -7.90 -0.88 2.19
C MET A 21 -8.50 -1.66 3.37
N ASP A 22 -8.18 -1.28 4.60
CA ASP A 22 -8.58 -1.99 5.82
C ASP A 22 -10.08 -1.92 6.11
N TYR A 23 -10.75 -0.89 5.60
CA TYR A 23 -12.20 -0.72 5.70
C TYR A 23 -12.94 -1.09 4.41
N HIS A 24 -12.19 -1.58 3.41
CA HIS A 24 -12.75 -2.05 2.14
C HIS A 24 -13.51 -0.98 1.36
N ASP A 25 -13.02 0.26 1.42
CA ASP A 25 -13.52 1.38 0.61
C ASP A 25 -12.74 1.44 -0.70
N ALA A 26 -13.24 0.73 -1.71
CA ALA A 26 -12.56 0.61 -2.99
C ALA A 26 -12.50 1.94 -3.78
N ASP A 27 -13.47 2.83 -3.56
CA ASP A 27 -13.47 4.16 -4.19
C ASP A 27 -12.38 5.04 -3.58
N ALA A 28 -12.36 5.19 -2.25
CA ALA A 28 -11.33 5.94 -1.55
C ALA A 28 -9.93 5.36 -1.79
N TYR A 29 -9.80 4.02 -1.92
CA TYR A 29 -8.55 3.36 -2.26
C TYR A 29 -8.04 3.77 -3.65
N ALA A 30 -8.90 3.70 -4.66
CA ALA A 30 -8.56 4.06 -6.02
C ALA A 30 -8.25 5.56 -6.17
N GLU A 31 -8.94 6.43 -5.42
CA GLU A 31 -8.69 7.88 -5.41
C GLU A 31 -7.33 8.29 -4.85
N CYS A 32 -6.61 7.40 -4.18
CA CYS A 32 -5.23 7.62 -3.80
C CYS A 32 -4.24 7.62 -4.98
N PHE A 33 -4.67 7.16 -6.15
CA PHE A 33 -3.85 7.07 -7.37
C PHE A 33 -4.21 8.15 -8.39
N THR A 34 -3.26 8.47 -9.30
CA THR A 34 -3.56 9.24 -10.50
C THR A 34 -4.51 8.47 -11.42
N GLU A 35 -5.12 9.13 -12.41
CA GLU A 35 -6.06 8.49 -13.35
C GLU A 35 -5.42 7.28 -14.06
N ASP A 36 -4.13 7.40 -14.42
CA ASP A 36 -3.31 6.40 -15.09
C ASP A 36 -2.38 5.63 -14.15
N GLY A 37 -2.59 5.76 -12.83
CA GLY A 37 -1.75 5.18 -11.80
C GLY A 37 -1.61 3.66 -11.90
N GLU A 38 -0.55 3.13 -11.34
CA GLU A 38 -0.22 1.71 -11.37
C GLU A 38 -0.12 1.12 -9.96
N LEU A 39 -0.76 -0.02 -9.76
CA LEU A 39 -0.60 -0.87 -8.57
C LEU A 39 0.04 -2.18 -8.99
N ASP A 40 1.30 -2.39 -8.60
CA ASP A 40 2.03 -3.65 -8.76
C ASP A 40 2.04 -4.42 -7.44
N TRP A 41 1.32 -5.52 -7.37
CA TRP A 41 1.12 -6.28 -6.14
C TRP A 41 1.12 -7.80 -6.37
N ALA A 42 0.88 -8.59 -5.33
CA ALA A 42 0.98 -10.04 -5.36
C ALA A 42 0.16 -10.73 -6.46
N MET A 43 -0.96 -10.12 -6.90
CA MET A 43 -1.84 -10.69 -7.92
C MET A 43 -1.53 -10.17 -9.33
N GLY A 44 -0.54 -9.29 -9.49
CA GLY A 44 -0.15 -8.72 -10.79
C GLY A 44 -0.14 -7.20 -10.79
N VAL A 45 -0.30 -6.63 -11.97
CA VAL A 45 -0.26 -5.18 -12.19
C VAL A 45 -1.62 -4.67 -12.65
N ALA A 46 -2.22 -3.77 -11.88
CA ALA A 46 -3.42 -3.03 -12.25
C ALA A 46 -3.03 -1.63 -12.73
N LYS A 47 -3.49 -1.23 -13.92
CA LYS A 47 -3.22 0.09 -14.51
C LYS A 47 -4.49 0.90 -14.67
N GLY A 48 -4.43 2.11 -14.17
CA GLY A 48 -5.53 3.05 -14.14
C GLY A 48 -6.48 2.83 -12.95
N ARG A 49 -7.08 3.92 -12.53
CA ARG A 49 -7.91 3.99 -11.32
C ARG A 49 -9.06 2.97 -11.30
N GLU A 50 -9.69 2.71 -12.46
CA GLU A 50 -10.79 1.73 -12.56
C GLU A 50 -10.30 0.29 -12.32
N ALA A 51 -9.15 -0.09 -12.88
CA ALA A 51 -8.56 -1.41 -12.64
C ALA A 51 -8.15 -1.58 -11.18
N ILE A 52 -7.56 -0.54 -10.58
CA ILE A 52 -7.18 -0.52 -9.15
C ILE A 52 -8.41 -0.67 -8.25
N ARG A 53 -9.52 -0.01 -8.57
CA ARG A 53 -10.79 -0.16 -7.86
C ARG A 53 -11.30 -1.60 -7.93
N ALA A 54 -11.26 -2.21 -9.11
CA ALA A 54 -11.69 -3.60 -9.29
C ALA A 54 -10.83 -4.58 -8.47
N GLU A 55 -9.51 -4.36 -8.39
CA GLU A 55 -8.62 -5.18 -7.55
C GLU A 55 -8.94 -5.03 -6.06
N ALA A 56 -9.23 -3.82 -5.57
CA ALA A 56 -9.64 -3.61 -4.18
C ALA A 56 -10.95 -4.33 -3.83
N GLN A 57 -11.92 -4.34 -4.75
CA GLN A 57 -13.18 -5.08 -4.60
C GLN A 57 -12.94 -6.60 -4.58
N ALA A 58 -12.10 -7.11 -5.49
CA ALA A 58 -11.75 -8.53 -5.54
C ALA A 58 -11.00 -8.97 -4.28
N PHE A 59 -10.10 -8.15 -3.76
CA PHE A 59 -9.37 -8.39 -2.51
C PHE A 59 -10.34 -8.52 -1.32
N LYS A 60 -11.32 -7.62 -1.20
CA LYS A 60 -12.36 -7.69 -0.17
C LYS A 60 -13.11 -9.02 -0.19
N ALA A 61 -13.58 -9.42 -1.37
CA ALA A 61 -14.32 -10.67 -1.53
C ALA A 61 -13.46 -11.87 -1.10
N LYS A 62 -12.23 -11.95 -1.63
CA LYS A 62 -11.30 -13.05 -1.35
C LYS A 62 -10.89 -13.14 0.13
N THR A 63 -10.53 -12.02 0.75
CA THR A 63 -10.12 -12.01 2.16
C THR A 63 -11.27 -12.34 3.10
N GLY A 64 -12.48 -11.87 2.82
CA GLY A 64 -13.68 -12.20 3.58
C GLY A 64 -14.06 -13.68 3.54
N GLU A 65 -13.67 -14.41 2.49
CA GLU A 65 -13.88 -15.86 2.38
C GLU A 65 -12.79 -16.66 3.09
N LEU A 66 -11.53 -16.26 2.91
CA LEU A 66 -10.36 -17.02 3.36
C LEU A 66 -10.04 -16.84 4.84
N PHE A 67 -10.23 -15.63 5.36
CA PHE A 67 -9.84 -15.30 6.73
C PHE A 67 -11.08 -15.12 7.61
N LYS A 68 -11.22 -16.00 8.57
CA LYS A 68 -12.31 -15.95 9.57
C LYS A 68 -11.75 -15.77 10.96
N ASP A 69 -12.44 -15.00 11.78
CA ASP A 69 -12.17 -14.94 13.21
C ASP A 69 -12.66 -16.20 13.93
N SER A 70 -12.38 -16.33 15.22
CA SER A 70 -12.81 -17.46 16.05
C SER A 70 -14.35 -17.63 16.14
N GLY A 71 -15.11 -16.62 15.79
CA GLY A 71 -16.58 -16.63 15.70
C GLY A 71 -17.12 -16.98 14.32
N GLY A 72 -16.25 -17.24 13.33
CA GLY A 72 -16.65 -17.53 11.94
C GLY A 72 -17.01 -16.30 11.11
N ASN A 73 -16.82 -15.07 11.63
CA ASN A 73 -17.01 -13.85 10.87
C ASN A 73 -15.78 -13.51 10.03
N PRO A 74 -15.89 -12.69 8.97
CA PRO A 74 -14.71 -12.17 8.26
C PRO A 74 -13.71 -11.54 9.24
N ALA A 75 -12.46 -12.00 9.16
CA ALA A 75 -11.41 -11.48 10.02
C ALA A 75 -11.11 -10.01 9.69
N LYS A 76 -10.64 -9.28 10.68
CA LYS A 76 -10.16 -7.91 10.50
C LYS A 76 -8.68 -7.94 10.15
N LEU A 77 -8.32 -7.21 9.10
CA LEU A 77 -6.95 -6.90 8.74
C LEU A 77 -6.65 -5.45 9.14
N ARG A 78 -5.42 -5.19 9.59
CA ARG A 78 -4.93 -3.84 9.87
C ARG A 78 -3.49 -3.75 9.41
N HIS A 79 -3.27 -2.82 8.50
CA HIS A 79 -1.95 -2.57 7.94
C HIS A 79 -1.28 -1.38 8.66
N ALA A 80 0.03 -1.45 8.75
CA ALA A 80 0.85 -0.34 9.21
C ALA A 80 2.03 -0.13 8.27
N VAL A 81 2.47 1.11 8.12
CA VAL A 81 3.68 1.50 7.41
C VAL A 81 4.60 2.24 8.35
N ASN A 82 5.85 1.82 8.41
CA ASN A 82 6.89 2.37 9.29
C ASN A 82 8.19 2.61 8.50
N GLN A 83 9.19 3.19 9.17
CA GLN A 83 10.55 3.39 8.63
C GLN A 83 10.55 3.81 7.16
N LYS A 84 9.87 4.90 6.86
CA LYS A 84 9.80 5.40 5.50
C LYS A 84 10.82 6.49 5.22
N VAL A 85 11.39 6.43 4.03
CA VAL A 85 12.23 7.49 3.46
C VAL A 85 11.49 8.07 2.25
N ILE A 86 11.33 9.38 2.25
CA ILE A 86 10.62 10.13 1.21
C ILE A 86 11.59 11.14 0.60
N ARG A 87 11.79 11.08 -0.71
CA ARG A 87 12.51 12.07 -1.51
C ARG A 87 11.49 12.88 -2.32
N ILE A 88 11.64 14.20 -2.34
CA ILE A 88 10.72 15.12 -3.04
C ILE A 88 11.53 16.03 -3.94
N GLU A 89 11.15 16.10 -5.22
CA GLU A 89 11.73 16.97 -6.23
C GLU A 89 10.63 17.66 -7.03
N GLY A 90 10.36 18.91 -6.70
CA GLY A 90 9.26 19.67 -7.32
C GLY A 90 7.91 19.00 -7.07
N ASP A 91 7.24 18.62 -8.14
CA ASP A 91 5.93 17.95 -8.10
C ASP A 91 6.03 16.41 -8.23
N ARG A 92 7.20 15.85 -8.03
CA ARG A 92 7.44 14.40 -7.97
C ARG A 92 8.02 14.01 -6.63
N ALA A 93 7.67 12.80 -6.18
CA ALA A 93 8.24 12.21 -4.99
C ALA A 93 8.40 10.70 -5.14
N TRP A 94 9.30 10.15 -4.35
CA TRP A 94 9.53 8.71 -4.20
C TRP A 94 9.50 8.36 -2.73
N ASN A 95 8.97 7.19 -2.43
CA ASN A 95 8.95 6.64 -1.08
C ASN A 95 9.41 5.19 -1.09
N THR A 96 10.14 4.81 -0.07
CA THR A 96 10.31 3.42 0.33
C THR A 96 10.02 3.29 1.82
N GLY A 97 9.32 2.23 2.21
CA GLY A 97 8.93 2.03 3.60
C GLY A 97 8.51 0.61 3.90
N PHE A 98 8.76 0.18 5.14
CA PHE A 98 8.28 -1.12 5.59
C PHE A 98 6.78 -1.09 5.85
N TRP A 99 6.10 -2.16 5.45
CA TRP A 99 4.72 -2.42 5.81
C TRP A 99 4.57 -3.80 6.43
N TRP A 100 3.56 -3.95 7.25
CA TRP A 100 3.15 -5.22 7.82
C TRP A 100 1.65 -5.18 8.13
N GLU A 101 1.03 -6.35 8.24
CA GLU A 101 -0.37 -6.45 8.61
C GLU A 101 -0.56 -7.32 9.86
N MET A 102 -1.62 -7.01 10.61
CA MET A 102 -2.14 -7.80 11.71
C MET A 102 -3.52 -8.32 11.37
N THR A 103 -3.84 -9.51 11.88
CA THR A 103 -5.17 -10.08 11.76
C THR A 103 -5.59 -10.80 13.03
N ASN A 104 -6.91 -10.85 13.27
CA ASN A 104 -7.53 -11.74 14.26
C ASN A 104 -8.06 -13.05 13.63
N GLY A 105 -7.61 -13.37 12.41
CA GLY A 105 -8.03 -14.55 11.64
C GLY A 105 -7.31 -15.85 11.99
N SER A 106 -6.70 -15.97 13.17
CA SER A 106 -6.12 -17.22 13.63
C SER A 106 -7.19 -18.16 14.17
N PRO A 107 -7.09 -19.50 13.90
CA PRO A 107 -8.10 -20.47 14.35
C PRO A 107 -8.26 -20.54 15.87
N ASP A 108 -7.22 -20.23 16.61
CA ASP A 108 -7.21 -20.19 18.09
C ASP A 108 -7.63 -18.82 18.66
N GLY A 109 -8.01 -17.86 17.80
CA GLY A 109 -8.37 -16.50 18.19
C GLY A 109 -7.20 -15.57 18.54
N SER A 110 -5.96 -16.02 18.36
CA SER A 110 -4.78 -15.18 18.59
C SER A 110 -4.63 -14.12 17.50
N ILE A 111 -3.90 -13.04 17.82
CA ILE A 111 -3.48 -12.04 16.83
C ILE A 111 -2.25 -12.57 16.10
N ALA A 112 -2.28 -12.52 14.78
CA ALA A 112 -1.17 -12.94 13.93
C ALA A 112 -0.64 -11.77 13.08
N LEU A 113 0.62 -11.90 12.64
CA LEU A 113 1.29 -11.04 11.66
C LEU A 113 1.55 -11.91 10.41
N PRO A 114 0.56 -12.08 9.52
CA PRO A 114 0.65 -13.02 8.41
C PRO A 114 1.51 -12.53 7.26
N SER A 115 1.72 -11.23 7.14
CA SER A 115 2.43 -10.66 6.00
C SER A 115 3.18 -9.39 6.34
N PHE A 116 4.27 -9.15 5.59
CA PHE A 116 5.10 -7.96 5.70
C PHE A 116 5.91 -7.76 4.40
N GLY A 117 6.46 -6.56 4.25
CA GLY A 117 7.29 -6.27 3.09
C GLY A 117 7.68 -4.81 2.97
N ILE A 118 7.92 -4.38 1.74
CA ILE A 118 8.36 -3.04 1.40
C ILE A 118 7.42 -2.44 0.37
N TYR A 119 7.04 -1.18 0.56
CA TYR A 119 6.48 -0.33 -0.49
C TYR A 119 7.60 0.41 -1.20
N GLU A 120 7.56 0.39 -2.52
CA GLU A 120 8.32 1.27 -3.40
C GLU A 120 7.30 2.11 -4.17
N ASP A 121 7.25 3.41 -3.88
CA ASP A 121 6.23 4.30 -4.43
C ASP A 121 6.85 5.39 -5.29
N GLU A 122 6.15 5.72 -6.38
CA GLU A 122 6.30 6.98 -7.11
C GLU A 122 5.04 7.82 -6.94
N LEU A 123 5.21 9.12 -6.76
CA LEU A 123 4.12 10.04 -6.52
C LEU A 123 4.26 11.29 -7.39
N ALA A 124 3.12 11.88 -7.73
CA ALA A 124 3.07 13.19 -8.36
C ALA A 124 2.06 14.09 -7.66
N ARG A 125 2.31 15.40 -7.75
CA ARG A 125 1.35 16.41 -7.33
C ARG A 125 0.44 16.75 -8.52
N VAL A 126 -0.85 16.46 -8.38
CA VAL A 126 -1.88 16.73 -9.38
C VAL A 126 -2.93 17.62 -8.74
N ASP A 127 -3.20 18.77 -9.33
CA ASP A 127 -4.16 19.77 -8.83
C ASP A 127 -3.94 20.12 -7.34
N GLY A 128 -2.67 20.25 -6.95
CA GLY A 128 -2.27 20.62 -5.60
C GLY A 128 -2.30 19.45 -4.57
N ARG A 129 -2.60 18.22 -4.99
CA ARG A 129 -2.68 17.03 -4.13
C ARG A 129 -1.63 16.01 -4.53
N TRP A 130 -0.98 15.38 -3.56
CA TRP A 130 -0.12 14.24 -3.81
C TRP A 130 -0.94 12.98 -4.07
N LEU A 131 -0.60 12.22 -5.13
CA LEU A 131 -1.21 10.96 -5.52
C LEU A 131 -0.14 9.96 -5.93
N PHE A 132 -0.40 8.66 -5.77
CA PHE A 132 0.48 7.62 -6.30
C PHE A 132 0.37 7.56 -7.83
N THR A 133 1.50 7.67 -8.51
CA THR A 133 1.61 7.31 -9.93
C THR A 133 1.96 5.84 -10.09
N CYS A 134 2.72 5.29 -9.13
CA CYS A 134 2.99 3.86 -9.02
C CYS A 134 3.13 3.48 -7.56
N ARG A 135 2.53 2.37 -7.16
CA ARG A 135 2.81 1.68 -5.91
C ARG A 135 3.19 0.26 -6.20
N LYS A 136 4.43 -0.11 -5.90
CA LYS A 136 4.89 -1.49 -5.94
C LYS A 136 4.96 -2.07 -4.53
N ILE A 137 4.30 -3.21 -4.36
CA ILE A 137 4.23 -3.94 -3.09
C ILE A 137 5.14 -5.15 -3.18
N CYS A 138 6.30 -5.08 -2.54
CA CYS A 138 7.15 -6.25 -2.32
C CYS A 138 6.60 -7.02 -1.12
N ASN A 139 6.48 -8.35 -1.30
CA ASN A 139 5.97 -9.26 -0.29
C ASN A 139 7.11 -10.20 0.13
N GLU A 140 7.74 -9.94 1.27
CA GLU A 140 8.96 -10.65 1.72
C GLU A 140 8.74 -12.14 2.04
N PHE A 141 7.51 -12.59 2.00
CA PHE A 141 7.08 -13.97 2.27
C PHE A 141 6.59 -14.71 1.01
N LEU A 142 6.58 -14.07 -0.17
CA LEU A 142 6.12 -14.68 -1.41
C LEU A 142 7.29 -14.81 -2.41
N PRO A 143 7.63 -16.07 -2.84
CA PRO A 143 8.67 -16.28 -3.83
C PRO A 143 8.46 -15.47 -5.11
N GLY A 144 9.49 -14.73 -5.53
CA GLY A 144 9.47 -13.87 -6.72
C GLY A 144 8.79 -12.50 -6.51
N ARG A 145 8.37 -12.19 -5.28
CA ARG A 145 7.79 -10.88 -4.92
C ARG A 145 8.60 -10.16 -3.85
N GLU A 146 9.70 -10.74 -3.42
CA GLU A 146 10.59 -10.15 -2.42
C GLU A 146 11.22 -8.86 -2.96
N SER A 147 11.62 -7.98 -2.04
CA SER A 147 12.49 -6.86 -2.38
C SER A 147 13.86 -7.35 -2.85
N GLY A 148 14.56 -6.55 -3.65
CA GLY A 148 15.90 -6.89 -4.08
C GLY A 148 16.92 -6.92 -2.90
N PRO A 149 18.10 -7.55 -3.11
CA PRO A 149 19.10 -7.67 -2.05
C PRO A 149 19.82 -6.35 -1.73
N VAL A 150 19.58 -5.30 -2.49
CA VAL A 150 20.19 -3.97 -2.30
C VAL A 150 19.23 -3.12 -1.48
N ASN A 151 19.77 -2.37 -0.52
CA ASN A 151 19.02 -1.41 0.26
C ASN A 151 18.21 -0.46 -0.68
N PRO A 152 16.88 -0.48 -0.64
CA PRO A 152 16.03 0.27 -1.58
C PRO A 152 16.21 1.79 -1.47
N VAL A 153 16.64 2.31 -0.33
CA VAL A 153 16.97 3.74 -0.16
C VAL A 153 18.10 4.14 -1.09
N LEU A 154 19.14 3.29 -1.24
CA LEU A 154 20.25 3.56 -2.15
C LEU A 154 19.84 3.52 -3.63
N ALA A 155 18.83 2.72 -3.97
CA ALA A 155 18.27 2.69 -5.32
C ALA A 155 17.49 3.97 -5.62
N MET A 156 16.72 4.45 -4.65
CA MET A 156 15.95 5.69 -4.74
C MET A 156 16.86 6.92 -4.91
N ASP A 157 18.02 6.95 -4.26
CA ASP A 157 18.97 8.06 -4.37
C ASP A 157 19.68 8.15 -5.74
N ARG A 158 19.55 7.12 -6.59
CA ARG A 158 20.19 7.06 -7.91
C ARG A 158 19.21 7.33 -9.08
N GLN A 159 17.94 7.48 -8.80
CA GLN A 159 16.93 7.86 -9.78
C GLN A 159 16.84 9.37 -9.90
#